data_092373add66693feb1255e369af236cc
#
_entry.id   092373add66693feb1255e369af236cc
#
_cell.length_a   1.000
_cell.length_b   1.000
_cell.length_c   1.000
_cell.angle_alpha   90.00
_cell.angle_beta   90.00
_cell.angle_gamma   90.00
#
_symmetry.space_group_name_H-M   'P 1'
#
loop_
_entity.id
_entity.type
_entity.pdbx_description
1 polymer ?
#
loop_
_entity_poly.entity_id
_entity_poly.type
_entity_poly.pdbx_seq_one_letter_code
_entity_poly.pdbx_strand_id
1 'polypeptide(L)'
;MNESPVGAKLLLSYDINTDNTDAYFRFFLGRYIPVMQALGLEVSEAWHTAYGNYPNRLVGFVTRDMQRALALLPNENWIHLNQELLTYVTNFSYKIIPYREGFQF
;
A
#
# COMPACT_ATOMS: atom_id res chain seq x y z
N MET A 1 17.49 -17.19 22.79
CA MET A 1 17.06 -17.27 21.55
C MET A 1 16.43 -16.02 21.06
N ASN A 2 16.90 -15.59 20.04
CA ASN A 2 16.47 -14.33 19.53
C ASN A 2 15.90 -14.47 18.18
N GLU A 3 14.64 -14.22 18.09
CA GLU A 3 14.05 -14.17 16.80
C GLU A 3 13.74 -12.75 16.46
N SER A 4 13.99 -12.41 15.23
CA SER A 4 13.58 -11.11 14.76
C SER A 4 12.07 -11.01 14.84
N PRO A 5 11.55 -9.87 15.29
CA PRO A 5 10.11 -9.69 15.28
C PRO A 5 9.60 -9.88 13.88
N VAL A 6 8.45 -10.48 13.77
CA VAL A 6 7.81 -10.63 12.49
C VAL A 6 7.02 -9.37 12.24
N GLY A 7 7.41 -8.65 11.22
CA GLY A 7 6.65 -7.52 10.75
C GLY A 7 5.59 -7.96 9.78
N ALA A 8 5.01 -6.99 9.10
CA ALA A 8 3.99 -7.25 8.11
C ALA A 8 4.21 -6.36 6.91
N LYS A 9 3.78 -6.86 5.76
CA LYS A 9 3.78 -6.09 4.54
C LYS A 9 2.36 -6.03 4.02
N LEU A 10 1.91 -4.82 3.75
CA LEU A 10 0.63 -4.57 3.10
C LEU A 10 0.91 -4.37 1.63
N LEU A 11 0.29 -5.18 0.80
CA LEU A 11 0.46 -5.08 -0.65
C LEU A 11 -0.84 -4.59 -1.25
N LEU A 12 -0.75 -3.49 -1.98
CA LEU A 12 -1.87 -2.93 -2.72
C LEU A 12 -1.67 -3.20 -4.20
N SER A 13 -2.75 -3.56 -4.88
CA SER A 13 -2.70 -3.80 -6.31
C SER A 13 -3.90 -3.15 -6.96
N TYR A 14 -3.68 -2.43 -8.07
CA TYR A 14 -4.77 -1.76 -8.77
C TYR A 14 -4.31 -1.28 -10.13
N ASP A 15 -5.28 -0.84 -10.92
CA ASP A 15 -5.02 -0.22 -12.21
C ASP A 15 -5.35 1.26 -12.10
N ILE A 16 -4.42 2.11 -12.55
CA ILE A 16 -4.63 3.56 -12.51
C ILE A 16 -5.49 3.95 -13.71
N ASN A 17 -6.52 4.77 -13.46
CA ASN A 17 -7.34 5.31 -14.54
C ASN A 17 -6.48 6.23 -15.40
N THR A 18 -6.42 5.95 -16.70
CA THR A 18 -5.51 6.67 -17.57
C THR A 18 -5.86 8.15 -17.71
N ASP A 19 -7.13 8.50 -17.49
CA ASP A 19 -7.56 9.89 -17.63
C ASP A 19 -7.13 10.75 -16.44
N ASN A 20 -6.74 10.12 -15.33
CA ASN A 20 -6.50 10.84 -14.07
C ASN A 20 -5.14 10.53 -13.49
N THR A 21 -4.17 10.20 -14.31
CA THR A 21 -2.87 9.75 -13.81
C THR A 21 -2.20 10.81 -12.94
N ASP A 22 -2.21 12.07 -13.39
CA ASP A 22 -1.56 13.12 -12.62
C ASP A 22 -2.26 13.36 -11.28
N ALA A 23 -3.59 13.32 -11.29
CA ALA A 23 -4.34 13.49 -10.05
C ALA A 23 -4.08 12.33 -9.10
N TYR A 24 -3.98 11.12 -9.64
CA TYR A 24 -3.64 9.95 -8.83
C TYR A 24 -2.29 10.16 -8.13
N PHE A 25 -1.27 10.58 -8.86
CA PHE A 25 0.06 10.72 -8.26
C PHE A 25 0.09 11.84 -7.24
N ARG A 26 -0.61 12.95 -7.50
CA ARG A 26 -0.70 14.01 -6.50
C ARG A 26 -1.33 13.52 -5.21
N PHE A 27 -2.41 12.75 -5.34
CA PHE A 27 -3.07 12.18 -4.17
C PHE A 27 -2.17 11.17 -3.47
N PHE A 28 -1.60 10.25 -4.23
CA PHE A 28 -0.87 9.14 -3.62
C PHE A 28 0.39 9.64 -2.92
N LEU A 29 1.17 10.46 -3.60
CA LEU A 29 2.42 10.95 -3.03
C LEU A 29 2.20 12.02 -1.98
N GLY A 30 1.18 12.84 -2.15
CA GLY A 30 0.97 13.96 -1.27
C GLY A 30 0.09 13.68 -0.06
N ARG A 31 -0.65 12.59 -0.10
CA ARG A 31 -1.57 12.30 0.99
C ARG A 31 -1.58 10.85 1.43
N TYR A 32 -1.68 9.91 0.49
CA TYR A 32 -1.77 8.51 0.88
C TYR A 32 -0.53 8.07 1.64
N ILE A 33 0.64 8.26 1.05
CA ILE A 33 1.88 7.86 1.69
C ILE A 33 2.10 8.58 3.02
N PRO A 34 1.94 9.91 3.11
CA PRO A 34 2.16 10.57 4.40
C PRO A 34 1.22 10.10 5.50
N VAL A 35 -0.05 9.83 5.18
CA VAL A 35 -0.96 9.34 6.19
C VAL A 35 -0.56 7.93 6.62
N MET A 36 -0.16 7.09 5.66
CA MET A 36 0.30 5.74 6.03
C MET A 36 1.53 5.80 6.92
N GLN A 37 2.44 6.73 6.64
CA GLN A 37 3.62 6.90 7.50
C GLN A 37 3.21 7.30 8.91
N ALA A 38 2.23 8.18 9.03
CA ALA A 38 1.73 8.56 10.35
C ALA A 38 1.07 7.38 11.07
N LEU A 39 0.56 6.42 10.33
CA LEU A 39 -0.02 5.21 10.91
C LEU A 39 1.02 4.12 11.15
N GLY A 40 2.28 4.39 10.85
CA GLY A 40 3.34 3.44 11.14
C GLY A 40 3.69 2.51 9.99
N LEU A 41 3.27 2.82 8.78
CA LEU A 41 3.59 2.00 7.63
C LEU A 41 4.43 2.80 6.65
N GLU A 42 5.57 2.22 6.25
CA GLU A 42 6.51 2.87 5.34
C GLU A 42 6.43 2.23 3.98
N VAL A 43 6.47 3.03 2.94
CA VAL A 43 6.49 2.46 1.61
C VAL A 43 7.82 1.73 1.41
N SER A 44 7.74 0.49 0.93
CA SER A 44 8.94 -0.31 0.70
C SER A 44 9.22 -0.44 -0.79
N GLU A 45 8.20 -0.55 -1.60
CA GLU A 45 8.40 -0.65 -3.03
C GLU A 45 7.14 -0.22 -3.75
N ALA A 46 7.32 0.19 -4.99
CA ALA A 46 6.19 0.52 -5.85
C ALA A 46 6.59 0.15 -7.26
N TRP A 47 5.77 -0.67 -7.89
CA TRP A 47 6.01 -1.11 -9.25
C TRP A 47 4.87 -0.69 -10.13
N HIS A 48 5.22 -0.31 -11.33
CA HIS A 48 4.24 0.07 -12.34
C HIS A 48 4.49 -0.82 -13.53
N THR A 49 3.55 -1.69 -13.82
CA THR A 49 3.66 -2.63 -14.92
C THR A 49 2.58 -2.30 -15.93
N ALA A 50 2.98 -2.19 -17.18
CA ALA A 50 2.02 -1.93 -18.24
C ALA A 50 2.06 -3.11 -19.19
N TYR A 51 0.96 -3.83 -19.22
CA TYR A 51 0.78 -4.92 -20.17
C TYR A 51 -0.55 -4.72 -20.86
N GLY A 52 -0.55 -4.94 -22.15
CA GLY A 52 -1.76 -4.74 -22.89
C GLY A 52 -2.21 -3.31 -22.76
N ASN A 53 -3.46 -3.12 -22.40
CA ASN A 53 -4.05 -1.80 -22.35
C ASN A 53 -4.08 -1.20 -20.95
N TYR A 54 -3.62 -1.94 -19.93
CA TYR A 54 -3.83 -1.51 -18.56
C TYR A 54 -2.52 -1.52 -17.81
N PRO A 55 -2.10 -0.37 -17.27
CA PRO A 55 -0.99 -0.36 -16.36
C PRO A 55 -1.43 -0.87 -14.99
N ASN A 56 -0.69 -1.83 -14.47
CA ASN A 56 -0.92 -2.34 -13.13
C ASN A 56 0.07 -1.72 -12.18
N ARG A 57 -0.42 -1.34 -11.02
CA ARG A 57 0.45 -0.78 -10.00
C ARG A 57 0.41 -1.67 -8.78
N LEU A 58 1.59 -1.95 -8.25
CA LEU A 58 1.77 -2.72 -7.04
C LEU A 58 2.56 -1.89 -6.07
N VAL A 59 2.04 -1.70 -4.87
CA VAL A 59 2.71 -0.89 -3.85
C VAL A 59 2.77 -1.68 -2.57
N GLY A 60 3.96 -1.74 -1.97
CA GLY A 60 4.15 -2.42 -0.71
C GLY A 60 4.47 -1.43 0.40
N PHE A 61 3.82 -1.62 1.55
CA PHE A 61 4.13 -0.88 2.77
C PHE A 61 4.55 -1.89 3.82
N VAL A 62 5.53 -1.53 4.63
CA VAL A 62 6.00 -2.41 5.70
C VAL A 62 5.77 -1.74 7.04
N THR A 63 5.55 -2.57 8.04
CA THR A 63 5.44 -2.11 9.42
C THR A 63 6.11 -3.14 10.32
N ARG A 64 6.40 -2.72 11.56
CA ARG A 64 7.22 -3.52 12.45
C ARG A 64 6.53 -4.74 12.99
N ASP A 65 5.21 -4.73 13.09
CA ASP A 65 4.54 -5.89 13.64
C ASP A 65 3.19 -6.09 12.97
N MET A 66 2.76 -7.33 13.04
CA MET A 66 1.53 -7.74 12.37
C MET A 66 0.31 -7.10 13.02
N GLN A 67 0.36 -6.86 14.33
CA GLN A 67 -0.79 -6.26 14.99
C GLN A 67 -1.05 -4.85 14.48
N ARG A 68 0.02 -4.10 14.21
CA ARG A 68 -0.13 -2.75 13.67
C ARG A 68 -0.78 -2.80 12.29
N ALA A 69 -0.37 -3.78 11.49
CA ALA A 69 -0.95 -3.93 10.16
C ALA A 69 -2.44 -4.29 10.26
N LEU A 70 -2.76 -5.21 11.15
CA LEU A 70 -4.17 -5.62 11.30
C LEU A 70 -5.03 -4.51 11.89
N ALA A 71 -4.46 -3.67 12.74
CA ALA A 71 -5.19 -2.55 13.30
C ALA A 71 -5.54 -1.51 12.24
N LEU A 72 -4.88 -1.56 11.10
CA LEU A 72 -5.19 -0.66 10.00
C LEU A 72 -6.57 -0.93 9.43
N LEU A 73 -7.00 -2.19 9.42
CA LEU A 73 -8.21 -2.56 8.71
C LEU A 73 -9.45 -1.81 9.19
N PRO A 74 -9.68 -1.63 10.50
CA PRO A 74 -10.82 -0.83 10.94
C PRO A 74 -10.52 0.66 11.08
N ASN A 75 -9.31 1.10 10.76
CA ASN A 75 -8.93 2.48 10.98
C ASN A 75 -9.66 3.37 9.98
N GLU A 76 -10.32 4.41 10.49
CA GLU A 76 -11.14 5.25 9.64
C GLU A 76 -10.32 6.06 8.66
N ASN A 77 -9.10 6.45 9.05
CA ASN A 77 -8.26 7.20 8.13
C ASN A 77 -7.90 6.37 6.92
N TRP A 78 -7.59 5.10 7.13
CA TRP A 78 -7.25 4.21 6.02
C TRP A 78 -8.47 3.94 5.15
N ILE A 79 -9.63 3.75 5.78
CA ILE A 79 -10.84 3.52 5.03
C ILE A 79 -11.14 4.72 4.13
N HIS A 80 -11.02 5.93 4.67
CA HIS A 80 -11.27 7.13 3.89
C HIS A 80 -10.24 7.32 2.77
N LEU A 81 -8.96 7.01 3.05
CA LEU A 81 -7.95 7.07 2.01
C LEU A 81 -8.29 6.15 0.85
N ASN A 82 -8.78 4.96 1.17
CA ASN A 82 -9.09 4.01 0.11
C ASN A 82 -10.35 4.42 -0.66
N GLN A 83 -11.30 5.04 0.02
CA GLN A 83 -12.46 5.58 -0.69
C GLN A 83 -12.02 6.63 -1.69
N GLU A 84 -11.08 7.47 -1.32
CA GLU A 84 -10.55 8.47 -2.25
C GLU A 84 -9.72 7.83 -3.34
N LEU A 85 -8.90 6.84 -2.99
CA LEU A 85 -8.09 6.14 -3.98
C LEU A 85 -8.98 5.53 -5.08
N LEU A 86 -10.12 4.99 -4.69
CA LEU A 86 -11.01 4.34 -5.64
C LEU A 86 -11.59 5.29 -6.67
N THR A 87 -11.47 6.60 -6.47
CA THR A 87 -11.88 7.54 -7.51
C THR A 87 -10.85 7.66 -8.62
N TYR A 88 -9.63 7.15 -8.40
CA TYR A 88 -8.55 7.24 -9.37
C TYR A 88 -8.16 5.90 -9.97
N VAL A 89 -8.60 4.79 -9.38
CA VAL A 89 -8.11 3.47 -9.77
C VAL A 89 -9.27 2.50 -9.88
N THR A 90 -8.99 1.36 -10.54
CA THR A 90 -9.94 0.25 -10.62
C THR A 90 -9.22 -1.02 -10.22
N ASN A 91 -10.00 -2.07 -9.99
CA ASN A 91 -9.47 -3.41 -9.65
C ASN A 91 -8.59 -3.38 -8.43
N PHE A 92 -9.00 -2.60 -7.44
CA PHE A 92 -8.24 -2.46 -6.21
C PHE A 92 -8.36 -3.73 -5.36
N SER A 93 -7.21 -4.21 -4.88
CA SER A 93 -7.18 -5.29 -3.92
C SER A 93 -5.98 -5.08 -3.01
N TYR A 94 -6.00 -5.74 -1.87
CA TYR A 94 -4.87 -5.68 -0.95
C TYR A 94 -4.74 -7.00 -0.22
N LYS A 95 -3.54 -7.23 0.32
CA LYS A 95 -3.34 -8.33 1.24
C LYS A 95 -2.24 -7.97 2.22
N ILE A 96 -2.27 -8.61 3.36
CA ILE A 96 -1.28 -8.41 4.40
C ILE A 96 -0.57 -9.74 4.58
N ILE A 97 0.75 -9.70 4.51
CA ILE A 97 1.57 -10.90 4.64
C ILE A 97 2.61 -10.68 5.72
N PRO A 98 3.08 -11.75 6.36
CA PRO A 98 4.20 -11.63 7.29
C PRO A 98 5.45 -11.19 6.54
N TYR A 99 6.26 -10.39 7.21
CA TYR A 99 7.48 -9.89 6.61
C TYR A 99 8.56 -9.91 7.68
N ARG A 100 9.68 -10.54 7.37
CA ARG A 100 10.79 -10.60 8.29
C ARG A 100 11.98 -9.92 7.67
N GLU A 101 12.47 -8.93 8.37
CA GLU A 101 13.60 -8.18 7.88
C GLU A 101 14.82 -9.08 7.82
N GLY A 102 15.60 -8.94 6.77
CA GLY A 102 16.77 -9.77 6.57
C GLY A 102 16.54 -10.98 5.72
N PHE A 103 15.29 -11.26 5.38
CA PHE A 103 14.95 -12.37 4.49
C PHE A 103 14.26 -11.81 3.28
N GLN A 104 15.02 -11.18 2.46
CA GLN A 104 14.49 -10.70 1.21
C GLN A 104 14.90 -11.62 0.13
N PHE A 105 13.98 -12.03 -0.65
CA PHE A 105 14.26 -12.94 -1.74
C PHE A 105 13.64 -12.46 -3.00
#